data_ad7bf1c140e535cc536325ac79cab0b5
#
_entry.id   ad7bf1c140e535cc536325ac79cab0b5
#
_cell.length_a   1.000
_cell.length_b   1.000
_cell.length_c   1.000
_cell.angle_alpha   90.00
_cell.angle_beta   90.00
_cell.angle_gamma   90.00
#
_symmetry.space_group_name_H-M   'P 1'
#
loop_
_entity.id
_entity.type
_entity.pdbx_description
1 polymer ?
#
loop_
_entity_poly.entity_id
_entity_poly.type
_entity_poly.pdbx_seq_one_letter_code
_entity_poly.pdbx_strand_id
1 'polypeptide(L)'
;LQEKYGKDKLSIQLPSLRMNNHSVNIARSIEGGRKTSFTFAPEAGSQRMRDIINKGVTEKEIINTAISAVEAGWHSLKFYFMIGLPFETMEDVKGIHELVSKVLEETKKISGRVMIRVSISNFIPKAHTPFQWAKQMSKEEMEEKHKFLKDLFYNKKGTSAKIHHMETSYLEGILARGDEKISDLIELAFRKGAKMDSWTEYFKPQAWAEAIEELGIDTEKYLGARSLEEKLPWDFIDSGVTKEFYLSEYKKAEEQSLTENCMDSCANCGINTRLQVNCKDFIKKNS
;
A
#
# COMPACT_ATOMS: atom_id res chain seq x y z
N LEU A 1 20.77 4.98 20.69
CA LEU A 1 21.36 5.65 19.51
C LEU A 1 21.39 7.16 19.71
N GLN A 2 20.25 7.79 20.07
CA GLN A 2 20.15 9.23 20.29
C GLN A 2 21.06 9.74 21.39
N GLU A 3 21.11 9.05 22.53
CA GLU A 3 22.01 9.38 23.65
C GLU A 3 23.49 9.30 23.25
N LYS A 4 23.83 8.31 22.42
CA LYS A 4 25.22 8.08 22.00
C LYS A 4 25.69 8.99 20.88
N TYR A 5 24.81 9.33 19.91
CA TYR A 5 25.18 10.00 18.66
C TYR A 5 24.44 11.32 18.42
N GLY A 6 23.55 11.75 19.32
CA GLY A 6 22.76 12.97 19.15
C GLY A 6 23.59 14.24 19.03
N LYS A 7 24.81 14.26 19.58
CA LYS A 7 25.76 15.38 19.47
C LYS A 7 26.41 15.47 18.06
N ASP A 8 26.39 14.39 17.28
CA ASP A 8 27.04 14.31 15.95
C ASP A 8 26.14 14.79 14.81
N LYS A 9 25.04 15.51 15.11
CA LYS A 9 24.05 16.00 14.13
C LYS A 9 23.46 14.91 13.23
N LEU A 10 23.43 13.66 13.68
CA LEU A 10 22.84 12.57 12.95
C LEU A 10 21.31 12.71 12.92
N SER A 11 20.73 12.46 11.76
CA SER A 11 19.27 12.40 11.59
C SER A 11 18.82 10.94 11.61
N ILE A 12 17.94 10.60 12.55
CA ILE A 12 17.31 9.27 12.59
C ILE A 12 16.07 9.30 11.72
N GLN A 13 16.05 8.48 10.68
CA GLN A 13 14.86 8.26 9.86
C GLN A 13 14.11 7.05 10.40
N LEU A 14 12.83 7.24 10.68
CA LEU A 14 11.94 6.14 11.05
C LEU A 14 11.31 5.55 9.77
N PRO A 15 11.19 4.20 9.70
CA PRO A 15 10.37 3.58 8.67
C PRO A 15 8.90 3.98 8.84
N SER A 16 8.04 3.54 7.91
CA SER A 16 6.59 3.69 8.07
C SER A 16 6.13 3.00 9.36
N LEU A 17 5.55 3.76 10.26
CA LEU A 17 5.07 3.27 11.54
C LEU A 17 3.57 2.95 11.48
N ARG A 18 3.13 1.96 12.25
CA ARG A 18 1.70 1.74 12.48
C ARG A 18 1.11 2.94 13.20
N MET A 19 -0.14 3.26 12.92
CA MET A 19 -0.86 4.36 13.56
C MET A 19 -1.40 3.91 14.92
N ASN A 20 -0.51 3.89 15.92
CA ASN A 20 -0.83 3.52 17.30
C ASN A 20 0.00 4.34 18.30
N ASN A 21 -0.37 4.28 19.58
CA ASN A 21 0.31 4.99 20.66
C ASN A 21 1.80 4.64 20.79
N HIS A 22 2.20 3.41 20.45
CA HIS A 22 3.60 2.99 20.49
C HIS A 22 4.46 3.78 19.50
N SER A 23 3.97 3.99 18.31
CA SER A 23 4.65 4.79 17.27
C SER A 23 4.84 6.23 17.68
N VAL A 24 3.87 6.80 18.40
CA VAL A 24 3.97 8.15 19.00
C VAL A 24 5.05 8.22 20.06
N ASN A 25 5.13 7.22 20.93
CA ASN A 25 6.17 7.16 21.97
C ASN A 25 7.57 7.04 21.36
N ILE A 26 7.73 6.26 20.29
CA ILE A 26 8.98 6.21 19.53
C ILE A 26 9.31 7.59 18.95
N ALA A 27 8.32 8.27 18.34
CA ALA A 27 8.54 9.61 17.80
C ALA A 27 8.95 10.63 18.87
N ARG A 28 8.36 10.58 20.06
CA ARG A 28 8.71 11.44 21.20
C ARG A 28 10.12 11.16 21.74
N SER A 29 10.57 9.90 21.71
CA SER A 29 11.93 9.53 22.17
C SER A 29 13.05 10.02 21.25
N ILE A 30 12.74 10.53 20.04
CA ILE A 30 13.71 11.13 19.13
C ILE A 30 13.80 12.64 19.40
N GLU A 31 14.50 13.00 20.45
CA GLU A 31 14.78 14.40 20.79
C GLU A 31 16.07 14.91 20.12
N GLY A 32 16.10 16.19 19.71
CA GLY A 32 17.32 16.91 19.38
C GLY A 32 17.89 16.73 17.96
N GLY A 33 17.34 15.87 17.10
CA GLY A 33 17.78 15.70 15.70
C GLY A 33 16.95 16.52 14.70
N ARG A 34 17.47 16.72 13.45
CA ARG A 34 16.69 17.28 12.36
C ARG A 34 15.53 16.35 12.04
N LYS A 35 14.30 16.74 12.37
CA LYS A 35 13.07 15.99 12.07
C LYS A 35 12.78 16.12 10.57
N THR A 36 12.84 15.00 9.83
CA THR A 36 12.56 14.94 8.41
C THR A 36 11.05 14.85 8.18
N SER A 37 10.55 13.70 7.75
CA SER A 37 9.12 13.47 7.53
C SER A 37 8.66 12.30 8.40
N PHE A 38 7.49 12.43 9.05
CA PHE A 38 6.87 11.31 9.74
C PHE A 38 5.90 10.62 8.80
N THR A 39 6.09 9.32 8.62
CA THR A 39 5.40 8.57 7.57
C THR A 39 4.32 7.66 8.15
N PHE A 40 3.13 7.76 7.59
CA PHE A 40 1.94 7.00 7.92
C PHE A 40 1.40 6.26 6.70
N ALA A 41 0.81 5.10 6.91
CA ALA A 41 0.19 4.31 5.86
C ALA A 41 -1.27 3.95 6.23
N PRO A 42 -2.23 4.87 6.09
CA PRO A 42 -3.65 4.54 6.24
C PRO A 42 -4.13 3.55 5.20
N GLU A 43 -3.50 3.52 4.04
CA GLU A 43 -3.74 2.71 2.84
C GLU A 43 -5.03 3.09 2.10
N ALA A 44 -6.12 3.46 2.79
CA ALA A 44 -7.38 3.85 2.19
C ALA A 44 -8.00 5.07 2.89
N GLY A 45 -8.78 5.84 2.13
CA GLY A 45 -9.38 7.09 2.60
C GLY A 45 -10.58 6.87 3.53
N SER A 46 -11.48 5.96 3.17
CA SER A 46 -12.69 5.67 3.95
C SER A 46 -12.45 4.59 5.00
N GLN A 47 -13.24 4.61 6.09
CA GLN A 47 -13.22 3.53 7.09
C GLN A 47 -13.61 2.20 6.45
N ARG A 48 -14.67 2.21 5.61
CA ARG A 48 -15.13 1.03 4.88
C ARG A 48 -13.98 0.35 4.12
N MET A 49 -13.20 1.10 3.37
CA MET A 49 -12.07 0.53 2.62
C MET A 49 -10.94 0.03 3.54
N ARG A 50 -10.69 0.70 4.65
CA ARG A 50 -9.72 0.20 5.66
C ARG A 50 -10.17 -1.12 6.26
N ASP A 51 -11.48 -1.29 6.47
CA ASP A 51 -12.04 -2.54 6.98
C ASP A 51 -11.96 -3.66 5.92
N ILE A 52 -12.28 -3.37 4.66
CA ILE A 52 -12.13 -4.30 3.51
C ILE A 52 -10.70 -4.86 3.40
N ILE A 53 -9.69 -4.01 3.56
CA ILE A 53 -8.28 -4.44 3.50
C ILE A 53 -7.73 -4.92 4.85
N ASN A 54 -8.59 -5.07 5.84
CA ASN A 54 -8.25 -5.49 7.22
C ASN A 54 -7.11 -4.66 7.82
N LYS A 55 -7.13 -3.33 7.60
CA LYS A 55 -6.07 -2.44 8.08
C LYS A 55 -6.11 -2.22 9.59
N GLY A 56 -7.28 -2.36 10.21
CA GLY A 56 -7.47 -2.29 11.66
C GLY A 56 -7.05 -0.94 12.26
N VAL A 57 -7.33 0.18 11.54
CA VAL A 57 -7.08 1.54 12.04
C VAL A 57 -8.27 2.44 11.77
N THR A 58 -8.71 3.17 12.78
CA THR A 58 -9.84 4.10 12.70
C THR A 58 -9.40 5.51 12.28
N GLU A 59 -10.35 6.29 11.73
CA GLU A 59 -10.11 7.70 11.42
C GLU A 59 -9.63 8.48 12.65
N LYS A 60 -10.22 8.22 13.82
CA LYS A 60 -9.85 8.85 15.08
C LYS A 60 -8.39 8.55 15.47
N GLU A 61 -7.95 7.32 15.31
CA GLU A 61 -6.55 6.93 15.59
C GLU A 61 -5.58 7.62 14.63
N ILE A 62 -5.95 7.72 13.34
CA ILE A 62 -5.15 8.44 12.34
C ILE A 62 -4.98 9.89 12.74
N ILE A 63 -6.05 10.59 13.06
CA ILE A 63 -6.04 12.00 13.47
C ILE A 63 -5.23 12.18 14.76
N ASN A 64 -5.49 11.38 15.80
CA ASN A 64 -4.80 11.47 17.08
C ASN A 64 -3.30 11.20 16.94
N THR A 65 -2.91 10.24 16.12
CA THR A 65 -1.50 9.93 15.87
C THR A 65 -0.81 11.09 15.15
N ALA A 66 -1.48 11.72 14.18
CA ALA A 66 -0.95 12.89 13.49
C ALA A 66 -0.81 14.10 14.42
N ILE A 67 -1.80 14.37 15.28
CA ILE A 67 -1.75 15.39 16.32
C ILE A 67 -0.53 15.18 17.20
N SER A 68 -0.37 13.99 17.77
CA SER A 68 0.74 13.65 18.66
C SER A 68 2.11 13.77 17.98
N ALA A 69 2.20 13.46 16.68
CA ALA A 69 3.42 13.68 15.92
C ALA A 69 3.76 15.17 15.78
N VAL A 70 2.75 16.03 15.56
CA VAL A 70 2.94 17.48 15.45
C VAL A 70 3.30 18.08 16.81
N GLU A 71 2.67 17.67 17.90
CA GLU A 71 3.03 18.04 19.29
C GLU A 71 4.48 17.67 19.61
N ALA A 72 4.94 16.50 19.10
CA ALA A 72 6.33 16.08 19.20
C ALA A 72 7.29 16.84 18.25
N GLY A 73 6.78 17.85 17.50
CA GLY A 73 7.56 18.75 16.64
C GLY A 73 7.79 18.26 15.20
N TRP A 74 7.01 17.30 14.72
CA TRP A 74 7.04 16.85 13.33
C TRP A 74 6.07 17.68 12.49
N HIS A 75 6.58 18.58 11.64
CA HIS A 75 5.75 19.45 10.80
C HIS A 75 5.59 18.96 9.37
N SER A 76 6.32 17.93 8.96
CA SER A 76 6.17 17.26 7.67
C SER A 76 5.61 15.86 7.91
N LEU A 77 4.37 15.63 7.49
CA LEU A 77 3.71 14.33 7.56
C LEU A 77 3.62 13.76 6.16
N LYS A 78 3.85 12.45 6.00
CA LYS A 78 3.70 11.75 4.73
C LYS A 78 2.67 10.64 4.88
N PHE A 79 1.69 10.63 4.00
CA PHE A 79 0.62 9.64 3.98
C PHE A 79 0.70 8.79 2.72
N TYR A 80 0.58 7.48 2.89
CA TYR A 80 0.46 6.54 1.78
C TYR A 80 -0.97 6.04 1.65
N PHE A 81 -1.46 6.04 0.42
CA PHE A 81 -2.76 5.49 0.04
C PHE A 81 -2.62 4.63 -1.21
N MET A 82 -3.57 3.72 -1.38
CA MET A 82 -3.80 2.97 -2.60
C MET A 82 -5.17 3.33 -3.18
N ILE A 83 -5.29 3.28 -4.49
CA ILE A 83 -6.55 3.37 -5.22
C ILE A 83 -6.70 2.17 -6.15
N GLY A 84 -7.94 1.83 -6.51
CA GLY A 84 -8.25 0.63 -7.29
C GLY A 84 -8.27 -0.64 -6.48
N LEU A 85 -8.45 -0.53 -5.19
CA LEU A 85 -8.70 -1.67 -4.32
C LEU A 85 -10.00 -2.39 -4.73
N PRO A 86 -10.08 -3.71 -4.56
CA PRO A 86 -11.34 -4.43 -4.76
C PRO A 86 -12.49 -3.78 -3.97
N PHE A 87 -13.67 -3.71 -4.59
CA PHE A 87 -14.88 -3.11 -4.02
C PHE A 87 -14.83 -1.59 -3.79
N GLU A 88 -13.78 -0.89 -4.25
CA GLU A 88 -13.62 0.56 -4.09
C GLU A 88 -14.62 1.34 -4.96
N THR A 89 -15.23 2.36 -4.38
CA THR A 89 -16.10 3.32 -5.06
C THR A 89 -15.42 4.69 -5.20
N MET A 90 -15.97 5.58 -6.04
CA MET A 90 -15.47 6.95 -6.15
C MET A 90 -15.59 7.76 -4.85
N GLU A 91 -16.59 7.45 -4.00
CA GLU A 91 -16.69 8.04 -2.65
C GLU A 91 -15.53 7.62 -1.74
N ASP A 92 -15.06 6.38 -1.86
CA ASP A 92 -13.89 5.93 -1.12
C ASP A 92 -12.61 6.64 -1.59
N VAL A 93 -12.47 6.85 -2.89
CA VAL A 93 -11.37 7.63 -3.47
C VAL A 93 -11.40 9.07 -2.98
N LYS A 94 -12.58 9.70 -2.96
CA LYS A 94 -12.80 11.03 -2.39
C LYS A 94 -12.44 11.09 -0.90
N GLY A 95 -12.73 10.02 -0.17
CA GLY A 95 -12.37 9.85 1.24
C GLY A 95 -10.89 10.07 1.54
N ILE A 96 -9.99 9.86 0.57
CA ILE A 96 -8.55 10.17 0.73
C ILE A 96 -8.37 11.67 0.95
N HIS A 97 -8.99 12.51 0.13
CA HIS A 97 -8.91 13.96 0.26
C HIS A 97 -9.59 14.46 1.53
N GLU A 98 -10.73 13.87 1.90
CA GLU A 98 -11.48 14.24 3.10
C GLU A 98 -10.68 13.92 4.37
N LEU A 99 -10.13 12.70 4.47
CA LEU A 99 -9.28 12.31 5.59
C LEU A 99 -8.05 13.22 5.73
N VAL A 100 -7.33 13.47 4.63
CA VAL A 100 -6.16 14.37 4.62
C VAL A 100 -6.56 15.78 5.03
N SER A 101 -7.73 16.27 4.61
CA SER A 101 -8.24 17.59 4.97
C SER A 101 -8.54 17.70 6.46
N LYS A 102 -9.21 16.71 7.05
CA LYS A 102 -9.48 16.64 8.50
C LYS A 102 -8.17 16.61 9.30
N VAL A 103 -7.22 15.75 8.90
CA VAL A 103 -5.91 15.69 9.57
C VAL A 103 -5.18 17.03 9.50
N LEU A 104 -5.20 17.69 8.34
CA LEU A 104 -4.56 18.99 8.18
C LEU A 104 -5.21 20.05 9.04
N GLU A 105 -6.54 20.10 9.09
CA GLU A 105 -7.30 21.03 9.93
C GLU A 105 -6.94 20.86 11.41
N GLU A 106 -7.03 19.64 11.92
CA GLU A 106 -6.75 19.36 13.34
C GLU A 106 -5.29 19.64 13.71
N THR A 107 -4.35 19.24 12.86
CA THR A 107 -2.93 19.48 13.13
C THR A 107 -2.52 20.95 12.99
N LYS A 108 -3.19 21.74 12.15
CA LYS A 108 -2.96 23.19 12.03
C LYS A 108 -3.39 23.99 13.27
N LYS A 109 -4.30 23.47 14.08
CA LYS A 109 -4.65 24.07 15.38
C LYS A 109 -3.45 24.11 16.33
N ILE A 110 -2.49 23.19 16.15
CA ILE A 110 -1.27 23.08 16.96
C ILE A 110 -0.13 23.87 16.30
N SER A 111 0.05 23.74 14.99
CA SER A 111 1.11 24.42 14.27
C SER A 111 0.72 24.76 12.83
N GLY A 112 0.74 26.05 12.49
CA GLY A 112 0.49 26.54 11.13
C GLY A 112 1.51 26.07 10.08
N ARG A 113 2.64 25.48 10.50
CA ARG A 113 3.74 25.02 9.61
C ARG A 113 3.52 23.62 9.05
N VAL A 114 2.44 22.92 9.45
CA VAL A 114 2.19 21.54 9.04
C VAL A 114 1.98 21.45 7.52
N MET A 115 2.71 20.51 6.90
CA MET A 115 2.60 20.10 5.52
C MET A 115 2.33 18.61 5.44
N ILE A 116 1.31 18.21 4.68
CA ILE A 116 0.99 16.81 4.42
C ILE A 116 1.35 16.46 2.98
N ARG A 117 2.26 15.50 2.83
CA ARG A 117 2.60 14.89 1.54
C ARG A 117 1.81 13.61 1.38
N VAL A 118 1.03 13.55 0.32
CA VAL A 118 0.19 12.38 -0.01
C VAL A 118 0.85 11.62 -1.15
N SER A 119 1.15 10.35 -0.93
CA SER A 119 1.67 9.44 -1.95
C SER A 119 0.59 8.40 -2.24
N ILE A 120 0.12 8.35 -3.48
CA ILE A 120 -0.97 7.49 -3.90
C ILE A 120 -0.43 6.50 -4.93
N SER A 121 -0.56 5.20 -4.65
CA SER A 121 -0.19 4.12 -5.56
C SER A 121 -1.45 3.46 -6.13
N ASN A 122 -1.32 2.92 -7.34
CA ASN A 122 -2.34 2.05 -7.90
C ASN A 122 -2.22 0.68 -7.25
N PHE A 123 -3.34 0.09 -6.84
CA PHE A 123 -3.36 -1.25 -6.30
C PHE A 123 -3.05 -2.28 -7.38
N ILE A 124 -2.19 -3.22 -7.06
CA ILE A 124 -1.82 -4.34 -7.91
C ILE A 124 -2.04 -5.62 -7.12
N PRO A 125 -2.94 -6.50 -7.57
CA PRO A 125 -3.15 -7.80 -6.93
C PRO A 125 -1.85 -8.59 -6.91
N LYS A 126 -1.47 -9.10 -5.74
CA LYS A 126 -0.23 -9.87 -5.57
C LYS A 126 -0.53 -11.33 -5.27
N ALA A 127 0.37 -12.21 -5.71
CA ALA A 127 0.36 -13.63 -5.36
C ALA A 127 0.34 -13.82 -3.84
N HIS A 128 -0.25 -14.90 -3.38
CA HIS A 128 -0.35 -15.26 -1.96
C HIS A 128 -0.95 -14.17 -1.06
N THR A 129 -1.95 -13.45 -1.59
CA THR A 129 -2.78 -12.50 -0.84
C THR A 129 -4.26 -12.81 -1.06
N PRO A 130 -5.16 -12.39 -0.16
CA PRO A 130 -6.60 -12.55 -0.37
C PRO A 130 -7.09 -11.97 -1.70
N PHE A 131 -6.48 -10.89 -2.20
CA PHE A 131 -6.87 -10.23 -3.44
C PHE A 131 -6.18 -10.74 -4.71
N GLN A 132 -5.50 -11.88 -4.66
CA GLN A 132 -4.81 -12.45 -5.83
C GLN A 132 -5.74 -12.77 -7.02
N TRP A 133 -7.04 -12.93 -6.78
CA TRP A 133 -8.07 -13.18 -7.81
C TRP A 133 -8.71 -11.89 -8.35
N ALA A 134 -8.52 -10.78 -7.64
CA ALA A 134 -9.12 -9.51 -8.05
C ALA A 134 -8.56 -9.00 -9.38
N LYS A 135 -9.35 -8.22 -10.12
CA LYS A 135 -8.83 -7.48 -11.27
C LYS A 135 -7.96 -6.32 -10.81
N GLN A 136 -7.00 -5.95 -11.63
CA GLN A 136 -6.35 -4.63 -11.55
C GLN A 136 -7.20 -3.60 -12.30
N MET A 137 -7.18 -2.35 -11.88
CA MET A 137 -7.81 -1.27 -12.63
C MET A 137 -7.33 -1.23 -14.08
N SER A 138 -8.24 -0.97 -15.03
CA SER A 138 -7.88 -0.63 -16.40
C SER A 138 -7.15 0.72 -16.48
N LYS A 139 -6.55 1.02 -17.62
CA LYS A 139 -5.91 2.34 -17.84
C LYS A 139 -6.91 3.48 -17.75
N GLU A 140 -8.12 3.28 -18.28
CA GLU A 140 -9.22 4.25 -18.25
C GLU A 140 -9.70 4.50 -16.81
N GLU A 141 -9.89 3.45 -16.01
CA GLU A 141 -10.24 3.56 -14.59
C GLU A 141 -9.13 4.28 -13.79
N MET A 142 -7.85 4.01 -14.10
CA MET A 142 -6.74 4.72 -13.47
C MET A 142 -6.75 6.21 -13.85
N GLU A 143 -6.95 6.53 -15.12
CA GLU A 143 -6.95 7.91 -15.61
C GLU A 143 -8.07 8.73 -14.98
N GLU A 144 -9.28 8.17 -14.89
CA GLU A 144 -10.42 8.80 -14.23
C GLU A 144 -10.11 9.14 -12.77
N LYS A 145 -9.66 8.14 -11.99
CA LYS A 145 -9.35 8.33 -10.57
C LYS A 145 -8.16 9.27 -10.35
N HIS A 146 -7.14 9.19 -11.21
CA HIS A 146 -5.98 10.10 -11.15
C HIS A 146 -6.39 11.55 -11.41
N LYS A 147 -7.22 11.78 -12.43
CA LYS A 147 -7.76 13.12 -12.74
C LYS A 147 -8.57 13.64 -11.57
N PHE A 148 -9.51 12.85 -11.07
CA PHE A 148 -10.35 13.22 -9.94
C PHE A 148 -9.53 13.62 -8.70
N LEU A 149 -8.51 12.84 -8.35
CA LEU A 149 -7.65 13.16 -7.21
C LEU A 149 -6.76 14.38 -7.46
N LYS A 150 -6.22 14.54 -8.67
CA LYS A 150 -5.46 15.74 -9.04
C LYS A 150 -6.31 17.00 -8.88
N ASP A 151 -7.57 16.96 -9.32
CA ASP A 151 -8.51 18.09 -9.22
C ASP A 151 -8.82 18.42 -7.74
N LEU A 152 -9.06 17.40 -6.89
CA LEU A 152 -9.31 17.60 -5.47
C LEU A 152 -8.12 18.20 -4.70
N PHE A 153 -6.89 17.80 -5.06
CA PHE A 153 -5.67 18.31 -4.41
C PHE A 153 -5.10 19.57 -5.09
N TYR A 154 -5.68 20.00 -6.20
CA TYR A 154 -5.23 21.19 -6.91
C TYR A 154 -5.34 22.42 -6.00
N ASN A 155 -4.25 23.16 -5.86
CA ASN A 155 -4.15 24.36 -5.02
C ASN A 155 -4.57 24.19 -3.54
N LYS A 156 -4.66 22.98 -3.01
CA LYS A 156 -4.93 22.75 -1.59
C LYS A 156 -3.72 23.14 -0.75
N LYS A 157 -3.79 24.32 -0.13
CA LYS A 157 -2.71 24.85 0.73
C LYS A 157 -2.40 23.92 1.90
N GLY A 158 -1.12 23.60 2.08
CA GLY A 158 -0.65 22.72 3.14
C GLY A 158 -0.62 21.23 2.76
N THR A 159 -0.94 20.90 1.51
CA THR A 159 -0.83 19.53 0.98
C THR A 159 -0.06 19.49 -0.33
N SER A 160 0.53 18.34 -0.63
CA SER A 160 1.02 17.99 -1.97
C SER A 160 0.72 16.51 -2.24
N ALA A 161 0.12 16.21 -3.39
CA ALA A 161 -0.18 14.84 -3.77
C ALA A 161 0.71 14.41 -4.94
N LYS A 162 1.27 13.20 -4.83
CA LYS A 162 1.99 12.51 -5.90
C LYS A 162 1.29 11.17 -6.14
N ILE A 163 0.90 10.93 -7.39
CA ILE A 163 0.26 9.68 -7.83
C ILE A 163 1.27 8.91 -8.69
N HIS A 164 1.34 7.59 -8.51
CA HIS A 164 2.21 6.71 -9.30
C HIS A 164 1.79 6.71 -10.77
N HIS A 165 2.77 6.50 -11.66
CA HIS A 165 2.52 6.45 -13.11
C HIS A 165 1.66 5.23 -13.48
N MET A 166 0.73 5.41 -14.41
CA MET A 166 -0.18 4.37 -14.87
C MET A 166 0.56 3.26 -15.62
N GLU A 167 1.43 3.63 -16.53
CA GLU A 167 2.18 2.69 -17.37
C GLU A 167 3.05 1.76 -16.55
N THR A 168 3.71 2.29 -15.52
CA THR A 168 4.53 1.50 -14.60
C THR A 168 3.65 0.51 -13.82
N SER A 169 2.50 0.97 -13.32
CA SER A 169 1.57 0.11 -12.58
C SER A 169 0.91 -0.95 -13.48
N TYR A 170 0.62 -0.59 -14.73
CA TYR A 170 0.08 -1.52 -15.71
C TYR A 170 1.08 -2.65 -16.00
N LEU A 171 2.33 -2.30 -16.28
CA LEU A 171 3.40 -3.26 -16.51
C LEU A 171 3.66 -4.13 -15.26
N GLU A 172 3.72 -3.51 -14.08
CA GLU A 172 3.92 -4.23 -12.82
C GLU A 172 2.85 -5.30 -12.60
N GLY A 173 1.59 -5.03 -12.97
CA GLY A 173 0.51 -6.00 -12.90
C GLY A 173 0.73 -7.19 -13.81
N ILE A 174 1.14 -6.97 -15.05
CA ILE A 174 1.45 -8.05 -16.01
C ILE A 174 2.59 -8.93 -15.46
N LEU A 175 3.67 -8.30 -14.98
CA LEU A 175 4.83 -9.02 -14.46
C LEU A 175 4.53 -9.76 -13.14
N ALA A 176 3.76 -9.15 -12.24
CA ALA A 176 3.45 -9.73 -10.94
C ALA A 176 2.45 -10.87 -10.98
N ARG A 177 1.65 -10.96 -12.05
CA ARG A 177 0.58 -11.95 -12.21
C ARG A 177 0.81 -12.89 -13.38
N GLY A 178 1.99 -12.79 -14.01
CA GLY A 178 2.36 -13.55 -15.18
C GLY A 178 2.60 -15.03 -14.92
N ASP A 179 2.64 -15.77 -16.01
CA ASP A 179 3.10 -17.15 -16.10
C ASP A 179 4.49 -17.19 -16.76
N GLU A 180 4.97 -18.38 -17.14
CA GLU A 180 6.27 -18.59 -17.79
C GLU A 180 6.46 -17.80 -19.09
N LYS A 181 5.38 -17.46 -19.80
CA LYS A 181 5.43 -16.67 -21.05
C LYS A 181 5.93 -15.24 -20.84
N ILE A 182 5.84 -14.75 -19.61
CA ILE A 182 6.36 -13.41 -19.28
C ILE A 182 7.89 -13.35 -19.40
N SER A 183 8.60 -14.48 -19.35
CA SER A 183 10.04 -14.51 -19.61
C SER A 183 10.38 -14.03 -21.03
N ASP A 184 9.61 -14.45 -22.03
CA ASP A 184 9.79 -14.05 -23.42
C ASP A 184 9.50 -12.55 -23.59
N LEU A 185 8.48 -12.06 -22.92
CA LEU A 185 8.15 -10.63 -22.90
C LEU A 185 9.30 -9.79 -22.32
N ILE A 186 9.88 -10.22 -21.20
CA ILE A 186 11.00 -9.51 -20.56
C ILE A 186 12.22 -9.51 -21.51
N GLU A 187 12.54 -10.65 -22.11
CA GLU A 187 13.68 -10.77 -23.03
C GLU A 187 13.49 -9.86 -24.25
N LEU A 188 12.31 -9.89 -24.88
CA LEU A 188 12.03 -9.09 -26.08
C LEU A 188 12.03 -7.60 -25.76
N ALA A 189 11.39 -7.18 -24.66
CA ALA A 189 11.40 -5.78 -24.21
C ALA A 189 12.83 -5.29 -23.95
N PHE A 190 13.67 -6.12 -23.31
CA PHE A 190 15.08 -5.81 -23.12
C PHE A 190 15.82 -5.63 -24.46
N ARG A 191 15.60 -6.48 -25.43
CA ARG A 191 16.19 -6.37 -26.79
C ARG A 191 15.71 -5.10 -27.50
N LYS A 192 14.48 -4.65 -27.25
CA LYS A 192 13.92 -3.37 -27.73
C LYS A 192 14.43 -2.14 -26.92
N GLY A 193 15.26 -2.37 -25.92
CA GLY A 193 15.95 -1.33 -25.16
C GLY A 193 15.31 -0.93 -23.84
N ALA A 194 14.36 -1.70 -23.30
CA ALA A 194 13.88 -1.55 -21.93
C ALA A 194 14.99 -1.93 -20.96
N LYS A 195 15.44 -0.99 -20.15
CA LYS A 195 16.52 -1.16 -19.17
C LYS A 195 16.31 -0.18 -18.04
N MET A 196 16.58 -0.60 -16.80
CA MET A 196 16.47 0.25 -15.61
C MET A 196 15.08 0.87 -15.42
N ASP A 197 14.02 0.13 -15.71
CA ASP A 197 12.62 0.59 -15.73
C ASP A 197 12.08 1.06 -14.37
N SER A 198 12.79 0.76 -13.27
CA SER A 198 12.49 1.31 -11.95
C SER A 198 12.76 2.82 -11.83
N TRP A 199 13.50 3.39 -12.79
CA TRP A 199 13.81 4.81 -12.82
C TRP A 199 12.97 5.48 -13.90
N THR A 200 12.16 6.44 -13.51
CA THR A 200 11.19 7.10 -14.41
C THR A 200 11.84 7.67 -15.68
N GLU A 201 13.07 8.19 -15.57
CA GLU A 201 13.81 8.73 -16.70
C GLU A 201 14.33 7.69 -17.70
N TYR A 202 14.43 6.43 -17.27
CA TYR A 202 14.87 5.31 -18.13
C TYR A 202 13.73 4.39 -18.58
N PHE A 203 12.56 4.51 -17.96
CA PHE A 203 11.40 3.70 -18.31
C PHE A 203 10.97 3.95 -19.76
N LYS A 204 10.90 2.88 -20.54
CA LYS A 204 10.53 2.92 -21.96
C LYS A 204 9.22 2.16 -22.21
N PRO A 205 8.05 2.76 -21.96
CA PRO A 205 6.77 2.08 -22.10
C PRO A 205 6.54 1.57 -23.53
N GLN A 206 7.06 2.28 -24.54
CA GLN A 206 6.94 1.89 -25.94
C GLN A 206 7.60 0.54 -26.23
N ALA A 207 8.80 0.28 -25.68
CA ALA A 207 9.50 -1.00 -25.87
C ALA A 207 8.69 -2.19 -25.32
N TRP A 208 7.99 -1.98 -24.19
CA TRP A 208 7.10 -2.97 -23.61
C TRP A 208 5.82 -3.15 -24.43
N ALA A 209 5.21 -2.06 -24.91
CA ALA A 209 4.02 -2.14 -25.75
C ALA A 209 4.27 -2.90 -27.05
N GLU A 210 5.37 -2.61 -27.74
CA GLU A 210 5.79 -3.32 -28.95
C GLU A 210 6.08 -4.80 -28.69
N ALA A 211 6.70 -5.12 -27.55
CA ALA A 211 6.97 -6.52 -27.20
C ALA A 211 5.68 -7.31 -26.89
N ILE A 212 4.72 -6.67 -26.21
CA ILE A 212 3.39 -7.24 -25.94
C ILE A 212 2.66 -7.54 -27.26
N GLU A 213 2.67 -6.58 -28.18
CA GLU A 213 2.02 -6.71 -29.49
C GLU A 213 2.68 -7.81 -30.33
N GLU A 214 4.02 -7.82 -30.46
CA GLU A 214 4.78 -8.77 -31.26
C GLU A 214 4.61 -10.22 -30.78
N LEU A 215 4.52 -10.41 -29.45
CA LEU A 215 4.29 -11.74 -28.86
C LEU A 215 2.81 -12.12 -28.76
N GLY A 216 1.89 -11.23 -29.15
CA GLY A 216 0.46 -11.48 -29.06
C GLY A 216 0.00 -11.75 -27.61
N ILE A 217 0.58 -11.05 -26.64
CA ILE A 217 0.25 -11.22 -25.22
C ILE A 217 -1.14 -10.63 -24.93
N ASP A 218 -2.07 -11.49 -24.53
CA ASP A 218 -3.35 -11.07 -24.00
C ASP A 218 -3.17 -10.54 -22.57
N THR A 219 -3.10 -9.23 -22.43
CA THR A 219 -2.89 -8.55 -21.12
C THR A 219 -4.07 -8.70 -20.18
N GLU A 220 -5.31 -8.86 -20.73
CA GLU A 220 -6.50 -9.08 -19.91
C GLU A 220 -6.45 -10.42 -19.16
N LYS A 221 -5.80 -11.42 -19.72
CA LYS A 221 -5.53 -12.69 -19.03
C LYS A 221 -4.78 -12.47 -17.71
N TYR A 222 -3.87 -11.50 -17.67
CA TYR A 222 -3.07 -11.22 -16.47
C TYR A 222 -3.71 -10.18 -15.54
N LEU A 223 -4.35 -9.16 -16.11
CA LEU A 223 -4.87 -8.02 -15.35
C LEU A 223 -6.33 -8.22 -14.90
N GLY A 224 -7.10 -9.02 -15.63
CA GLY A 224 -8.50 -9.31 -15.35
C GLY A 224 -8.72 -10.03 -14.02
N ALA A 225 -10.00 -10.07 -13.60
CA ALA A 225 -10.42 -10.91 -12.49
C ALA A 225 -10.22 -12.40 -12.84
N ARG A 226 -9.83 -13.19 -11.86
CA ARG A 226 -9.67 -14.64 -12.00
C ARG A 226 -10.74 -15.38 -11.22
N SER A 227 -11.13 -16.56 -11.69
CA SER A 227 -12.01 -17.43 -10.93
C SER A 227 -11.34 -17.86 -9.62
N LEU A 228 -12.11 -17.90 -8.55
CA LEU A 228 -11.62 -18.37 -7.24
C LEU A 228 -11.21 -19.86 -7.28
N GLU A 229 -11.72 -20.62 -8.27
CA GLU A 229 -11.42 -22.03 -8.48
C GLU A 229 -10.22 -22.24 -9.41
N GLU A 230 -9.82 -21.20 -10.15
CA GLU A 230 -8.71 -21.27 -11.11
C GLU A 230 -7.41 -21.67 -10.40
N LYS A 231 -6.62 -22.51 -11.11
CA LYS A 231 -5.24 -22.78 -10.72
C LYS A 231 -4.37 -21.60 -11.13
N LEU A 232 -3.81 -20.92 -10.14
CA LEU A 232 -2.97 -19.75 -10.35
C LEU A 232 -1.52 -20.12 -10.70
N PRO A 233 -0.80 -19.30 -11.48
CA PRO A 233 0.57 -19.58 -11.90
C PRO A 233 1.55 -19.82 -10.74
N TRP A 234 1.25 -19.32 -9.54
CA TRP A 234 2.09 -19.43 -8.33
C TRP A 234 1.60 -20.48 -7.33
N ASP A 235 0.53 -21.25 -7.63
CA ASP A 235 -0.02 -22.25 -6.71
C ASP A 235 0.94 -23.42 -6.42
N PHE A 236 2.02 -23.56 -7.18
CA PHE A 236 3.07 -24.54 -6.92
C PHE A 236 4.02 -24.14 -5.77
N ILE A 237 3.96 -22.89 -5.32
CA ILE A 237 4.76 -22.36 -4.19
C ILE A 237 3.93 -22.47 -2.93
N ASP A 238 4.38 -23.27 -1.98
CA ASP A 238 3.75 -23.35 -0.66
C ASP A 238 4.23 -22.19 0.22
N SER A 239 3.37 -21.19 0.44
CA SER A 239 3.63 -20.07 1.35
C SER A 239 3.39 -20.39 2.82
N GLY A 240 2.96 -21.62 3.15
CA GLY A 240 2.52 -22.03 4.49
C GLY A 240 1.08 -21.59 4.82
N VAL A 241 0.50 -20.65 4.07
CA VAL A 241 -0.89 -20.22 4.22
C VAL A 241 -1.80 -21.00 3.27
N THR A 242 -2.95 -21.47 3.76
CA THR A 242 -3.85 -22.29 2.96
C THR A 242 -4.67 -21.47 1.96
N LYS A 243 -5.07 -22.08 0.83
CA LYS A 243 -5.95 -21.42 -0.16
C LYS A 243 -7.30 -21.08 0.46
N GLU A 244 -7.82 -21.96 1.32
CA GLU A 244 -9.10 -21.78 2.04
C GLU A 244 -9.06 -20.52 2.92
N PHE A 245 -7.92 -20.23 3.53
CA PHE A 245 -7.76 -19.02 4.31
C PHE A 245 -7.82 -17.77 3.41
N TYR A 246 -7.11 -17.76 2.28
CA TYR A 246 -7.20 -16.63 1.34
C TYR A 246 -8.61 -16.42 0.82
N LEU A 247 -9.34 -17.49 0.51
CA LEU A 247 -10.74 -17.43 0.07
C LEU A 247 -11.65 -16.88 1.17
N SER A 248 -11.45 -17.32 2.40
CA SER A 248 -12.19 -16.82 3.57
C SER A 248 -11.95 -15.31 3.76
N GLU A 249 -10.70 -14.87 3.68
CA GLU A 249 -10.37 -13.44 3.82
C GLU A 249 -10.90 -12.61 2.66
N TYR A 250 -10.90 -13.15 1.42
CA TYR A 250 -11.54 -12.49 0.28
C TYR A 250 -13.03 -12.27 0.50
N LYS A 251 -13.72 -13.30 0.99
CA LYS A 251 -15.16 -13.23 1.31
C LYS A 251 -15.43 -12.24 2.46
N LYS A 252 -14.63 -12.25 3.51
CA LYS A 252 -14.75 -11.27 4.60
C LYS A 252 -14.54 -9.83 4.09
N ALA A 253 -13.61 -9.62 3.16
CA ALA A 253 -13.42 -8.32 2.54
C ALA A 253 -14.67 -7.85 1.78
N GLU A 254 -15.31 -8.74 1.03
CA GLU A 254 -16.59 -8.46 0.36
C GLU A 254 -17.70 -8.11 1.35
N GLU A 255 -17.77 -8.84 2.47
CA GLU A 255 -18.72 -8.62 3.58
C GLU A 255 -18.31 -7.45 4.50
N GLN A 256 -17.16 -6.80 4.27
CA GLN A 256 -16.61 -5.71 5.09
C GLN A 256 -16.36 -6.14 6.55
N SER A 257 -16.08 -7.41 6.78
CA SER A 257 -15.83 -7.96 8.10
C SER A 257 -14.35 -8.08 8.40
N LEU A 258 -13.96 -7.78 9.64
CA LEU A 258 -12.56 -7.78 10.06
C LEU A 258 -12.13 -9.18 10.53
N THR A 259 -10.87 -9.49 10.32
CA THR A 259 -10.20 -10.61 10.98
C THR A 259 -9.36 -10.07 12.13
N GLU A 260 -9.54 -10.67 13.30
CA GLU A 260 -8.77 -10.30 14.49
C GLU A 260 -7.27 -10.53 14.30
N ASN A 261 -6.46 -9.79 15.07
CA ASN A 261 -5.03 -9.96 15.06
C ASN A 261 -4.65 -11.35 15.59
N CYS A 262 -3.65 -11.99 14.98
CA CYS A 262 -3.09 -13.28 15.44
C CYS A 262 -2.63 -13.28 16.91
N MET A 263 -2.36 -12.11 17.50
CA MET A 263 -2.03 -11.95 18.92
C MET A 263 -3.24 -12.19 19.82
N ASP A 264 -4.43 -11.85 19.33
CA ASP A 264 -5.68 -11.92 20.09
C ASP A 264 -6.36 -13.26 19.86
N SER A 265 -6.49 -13.71 18.61
CA SER A 265 -7.08 -15.00 18.26
C SER A 265 -6.42 -15.63 17.03
N CYS A 266 -6.56 -16.97 16.93
CA CYS A 266 -6.04 -17.71 15.77
C CYS A 266 -7.05 -17.68 14.62
N ALA A 267 -6.67 -17.07 13.49
CA ALA A 267 -7.46 -17.00 12.27
C ALA A 267 -7.40 -18.28 11.40
N ASN A 268 -6.76 -19.35 11.86
CA ASN A 268 -6.65 -20.66 11.18
C ASN A 268 -6.03 -20.56 9.77
N CYS A 269 -5.01 -19.73 9.59
CA CYS A 269 -4.34 -19.52 8.29
C CYS A 269 -3.59 -20.74 7.75
N GLY A 270 -3.39 -21.79 8.57
CA GLY A 270 -2.71 -23.02 8.19
C GLY A 270 -1.24 -23.10 8.57
N ILE A 271 -0.58 -21.99 8.88
CA ILE A 271 0.87 -21.96 9.20
C ILE A 271 1.22 -22.89 10.35
N ASN A 272 0.41 -22.91 11.42
CA ASN A 272 0.66 -23.75 12.58
C ASN A 272 0.65 -25.26 12.24
N THR A 273 -0.25 -25.69 11.37
CA THR A 273 -0.38 -27.10 10.96
C THR A 273 0.64 -27.48 9.90
N ARG A 274 0.84 -26.65 8.89
CA ARG A 274 1.77 -26.93 7.78
C ARG A 274 3.24 -26.90 8.20
N LEU A 275 3.62 -25.93 9.01
CA LEU A 275 5.00 -25.79 9.49
C LEU A 275 5.25 -26.47 10.84
N GLN A 276 4.22 -27.12 11.42
CA GLN A 276 4.27 -27.79 12.73
C GLN A 276 4.81 -26.86 13.84
N VAL A 277 4.40 -25.58 13.80
CA VAL A 277 4.84 -24.55 14.76
C VAL A 277 3.66 -24.11 15.63
N ASN A 278 3.95 -23.85 16.91
CA ASN A 278 2.98 -23.17 17.76
C ASN A 278 3.19 -21.65 17.64
N CYS A 279 2.35 -20.98 16.87
CA CYS A 279 2.45 -19.52 16.66
C CYS A 279 2.44 -18.73 17.97
N LYS A 280 1.74 -19.22 19.02
CA LYS A 280 1.67 -18.57 20.34
C LYS A 280 3.01 -18.57 21.09
N ASP A 281 3.91 -19.52 20.81
CA ASP A 281 5.21 -19.57 21.45
C ASP A 281 6.17 -18.51 20.92
N PHE A 282 6.01 -18.11 19.64
CA PHE A 282 6.73 -16.96 19.06
C PHE A 282 6.24 -15.63 19.61
N ILE A 283 4.96 -15.53 19.90
CA ILE A 283 4.33 -14.33 20.46
C ILE A 283 4.83 -14.07 21.88
N LYS A 284 4.84 -15.11 22.73
CA LYS A 284 5.29 -15.00 24.14
C LYS A 284 6.78 -14.71 24.32
N LYS A 285 7.63 -15.00 23.32
CA LYS A 285 9.07 -14.74 23.38
C LYS A 285 9.45 -13.32 22.99
N ASN A 286 8.55 -12.57 22.36
CA ASN A 286 8.79 -11.23 21.82
C ASN A 286 7.89 -10.15 22.44
N SER A 287 7.06 -10.48 23.40
CA SER A 287 6.31 -9.56 24.25
C SER A 287 7.01 -9.36 25.60
#